data_365126b2c01d839053e0a35701eab1e5
#
_entry.id   365126b2c01d839053e0a35701eab1e5
#
_cell.length_a   1.000
_cell.length_b   1.000
_cell.length_c   1.000
_cell.angle_alpha   90.00
_cell.angle_beta   90.00
_cell.angle_gamma   90.00
#
_symmetry.space_group_name_H-M   'P 1'
#
loop_
_entity.id
_entity.type
_entity.pdbx_description
1 polymer ?
#
loop_
_entity_poly.entity_id
_entity_poly.type
_entity_poly.pdbx_seq_one_letter_code
_entity_poly.pdbx_strand_id
1 'polypeptide(L)'
;MKRIYLLITIILLFFVAVFSSCSVNNGRNVKIGFLIHATTSSRWQMDIAYVKERASEIGATIILKDALGDENLQLKQASELIDEGVDAIIVVAANQNTAAGIVRDAHKANVPVIGYDRLIKNSDLDYLVSFEYEKVGALMVEYMFDKLDKGNFVMLWGDALDANALMVKNGIEKAIASNHKSSQFNLVYKTFVSDWSYKNANHIMKDVLAFSPEKIDAVIACNDPLGIGAFDALIENGYQPGEVIITGQDATLEFLHSMLSDGMTMSVAKPIKELAYGAVDLVAGLIKTGKAEGFDSRVNNGRKDVPAKLFSPLSVDKSNFENELIESGVFTRDQVFKN
;
A
#
# COMPACT_ATOMS: atom_id res chain seq x y z
N MET A 1 39.78 -1.68 62.03
CA MET A 1 38.81 -0.69 61.54
C MET A 1 39.17 -0.07 60.21
N LYS A 2 40.34 0.54 60.03
CA LYS A 2 40.75 1.21 58.75
C LYS A 2 40.66 0.30 57.51
N ARG A 3 41.00 -0.99 57.55
CA ARG A 3 40.91 -1.94 56.44
C ARG A 3 39.49 -2.31 56.04
N ILE A 4 38.55 -2.31 56.96
CA ILE A 4 37.10 -2.61 56.71
C ILE A 4 36.46 -1.45 55.96
N TYR A 5 36.78 -0.19 56.35
CA TYR A 5 36.28 1.00 55.67
C TYR A 5 36.81 1.10 54.21
N LEU A 6 38.10 0.71 54.00
CA LEU A 6 38.69 0.70 52.66
C LEU A 6 37.99 -0.32 51.73
N LEU A 7 37.64 -1.52 52.24
CA LEU A 7 36.90 -2.55 51.47
C LEU A 7 35.49 -2.10 51.17
N ILE A 8 34.79 -1.50 52.12
CA ILE A 8 33.42 -0.97 51.92
C ILE A 8 33.43 0.16 50.89
N THR A 9 34.42 1.04 50.91
CA THR A 9 34.55 2.14 49.94
C THR A 9 34.84 1.61 48.54
N ILE A 10 35.65 0.56 48.37
CA ILE A 10 35.92 -0.08 47.08
C ILE A 10 34.70 -0.80 46.54
N ILE A 11 33.93 -1.49 47.40
CA ILE A 11 32.66 -2.17 47.01
C ILE A 11 31.61 -1.12 46.60
N LEU A 12 31.49 0.00 47.30
CA LEU A 12 30.57 1.09 46.95
C LEU A 12 30.93 1.74 45.62
N LEU A 13 32.24 1.97 45.36
CA LEU A 13 32.72 2.49 44.08
C LEU A 13 32.49 1.50 42.90
N PHE A 14 32.63 0.21 43.15
CA PHE A 14 32.29 -0.81 42.14
C PHE A 14 30.80 -0.89 41.86
N PHE A 15 29.93 -0.72 42.88
CA PHE A 15 28.49 -0.69 42.74
C PHE A 15 27.98 0.56 41.96
N VAL A 16 28.63 1.73 42.19
CA VAL A 16 28.31 2.96 41.46
C VAL A 16 28.74 2.85 39.98
N ALA A 17 29.88 2.18 39.69
CA ALA A 17 30.33 1.96 38.32
C ALA A 17 29.44 0.99 37.53
N VAL A 18 28.78 0.01 38.21
CA VAL A 18 27.89 -0.93 37.54
C VAL A 18 26.51 -0.31 37.23
N PHE A 19 26.07 0.70 38.01
CA PHE A 19 24.82 1.42 37.73
C PHE A 19 24.97 2.60 36.75
N SER A 20 26.21 3.03 36.45
CA SER A 20 26.46 4.07 35.42
C SER A 20 26.51 3.52 33.99
N SER A 21 26.29 2.23 33.80
CA SER A 21 26.06 1.60 32.49
C SER A 21 24.56 1.67 32.06
N CYS A 22 23.81 2.65 32.55
CA CYS A 22 22.64 3.12 31.81
C CYS A 22 23.21 3.77 30.56
N SER A 23 23.24 3.05 29.44
CA SER A 23 23.50 3.60 28.14
C SER A 23 22.61 4.83 27.94
N VAL A 24 23.20 6.01 28.11
CA VAL A 24 22.76 7.19 27.40
C VAL A 24 22.80 6.74 25.95
N ASN A 25 21.62 6.40 25.43
CA ASN A 25 21.42 6.17 24.02
C ASN A 25 21.76 7.53 23.37
N ASN A 26 23.05 7.73 23.09
CA ASN A 26 23.53 8.84 22.28
C ASN A 26 22.67 8.75 21.02
N GLY A 27 21.83 9.75 20.78
CA GLY A 27 20.85 9.80 19.72
C GLY A 27 21.49 9.58 18.35
N ARG A 28 21.83 8.32 18.06
CA ARG A 28 22.20 7.93 16.69
C ARG A 28 20.97 8.19 15.83
N ASN A 29 21.13 9.10 14.89
CA ASN A 29 20.10 9.39 13.92
C ASN A 29 19.84 8.11 13.11
N VAL A 30 18.63 7.55 13.22
CA VAL A 30 18.22 6.35 12.48
C VAL A 30 18.13 6.69 11.00
N LYS A 31 18.87 5.96 10.18
CA LYS A 31 18.84 6.10 8.71
C LYS A 31 17.97 5.01 8.11
N ILE A 32 16.93 5.40 7.39
CA ILE A 32 15.98 4.50 6.75
C ILE A 32 16.10 4.65 5.24
N GLY A 33 16.44 3.58 4.53
CA GLY A 33 16.30 3.52 3.08
C GLY A 33 14.83 3.34 2.72
N PHE A 34 14.26 4.27 1.98
CA PHE A 34 12.91 4.11 1.41
C PHE A 34 13.03 3.90 -0.10
N LEU A 35 12.86 2.65 -0.52
CA LEU A 35 13.04 2.18 -1.87
C LEU A 35 11.69 1.98 -2.54
N ILE A 36 11.27 2.94 -3.34
CA ILE A 36 9.97 2.94 -4.01
C ILE A 36 10.08 2.43 -5.45
N HIS A 37 9.05 1.71 -5.92
CA HIS A 37 9.04 1.18 -7.28
C HIS A 37 8.95 2.27 -8.35
N ALA A 38 8.11 3.30 -8.14
CA ALA A 38 7.96 4.47 -9.00
C ALA A 38 7.23 5.60 -8.25
N THR A 39 7.48 6.85 -8.64
CA THR A 39 6.86 8.04 -8.03
C THR A 39 5.81 8.70 -8.91
N THR A 40 5.36 8.04 -9.96
CA THR A 40 4.53 8.63 -11.03
C THR A 40 3.06 8.83 -10.64
N SER A 41 2.54 8.13 -9.63
CA SER A 41 1.13 8.29 -9.19
C SER A 41 1.00 9.23 -8.00
N SER A 42 -0.12 9.94 -7.91
CA SER A 42 -0.49 10.81 -6.78
C SER A 42 -0.49 10.04 -5.45
N ARG A 43 -0.93 8.79 -5.46
CA ARG A 43 -0.90 7.89 -4.32
C ARG A 43 0.52 7.78 -3.72
N TRP A 44 1.54 7.48 -4.51
CA TRP A 44 2.91 7.30 -4.02
C TRP A 44 3.55 8.60 -3.54
N GLN A 45 3.14 9.75 -4.10
CA GLN A 45 3.56 11.06 -3.59
C GLN A 45 3.07 11.30 -2.15
N MET A 46 1.84 10.88 -1.83
CA MET A 46 1.30 10.94 -0.47
C MET A 46 2.06 10.04 0.49
N ASP A 47 2.34 8.79 0.11
CA ASP A 47 3.15 7.86 0.93
C ASP A 47 4.52 8.45 1.27
N ILE A 48 5.23 9.01 0.26
CA ILE A 48 6.53 9.66 0.45
C ILE A 48 6.43 10.84 1.42
N ALA A 49 5.39 11.65 1.30
CA ALA A 49 5.18 12.81 2.17
C ALA A 49 4.98 12.36 3.63
N TYR A 50 4.12 11.39 3.88
CA TYR A 50 3.86 10.88 5.23
C TYR A 50 5.05 10.13 5.84
N VAL A 51 5.80 9.35 5.05
CA VAL A 51 7.04 8.69 5.51
C VAL A 51 8.07 9.74 5.95
N LYS A 52 8.25 10.82 5.17
CA LYS A 52 9.16 11.92 5.52
C LYS A 52 8.68 12.72 6.72
N GLU A 53 7.37 13.00 6.81
CA GLU A 53 6.74 13.69 7.94
C GLU A 53 7.03 12.92 9.23
N ARG A 54 6.71 11.62 9.27
CA ARG A 54 6.92 10.80 10.46
C ARG A 54 8.38 10.66 10.84
N ALA A 55 9.25 10.44 9.87
CA ALA A 55 10.68 10.36 10.10
C ALA A 55 11.23 11.65 10.73
N SER A 56 10.79 12.82 10.24
CA SER A 56 11.17 14.12 10.81
C SER A 56 10.71 14.27 12.26
N GLU A 57 9.47 13.85 12.59
CA GLU A 57 8.92 13.92 13.94
C GLU A 57 9.74 13.11 14.96
N ILE A 58 10.28 11.95 14.55
CA ILE A 58 11.04 11.06 15.42
C ILE A 58 12.55 11.24 15.33
N GLY A 59 13.04 12.20 14.53
CA GLY A 59 14.46 12.50 14.32
C GLY A 59 15.19 11.42 13.50
N ALA A 60 14.50 10.73 12.57
CA ALA A 60 15.09 9.80 11.63
C ALA A 60 15.37 10.47 10.28
N THR A 61 16.28 9.89 9.50
CA THR A 61 16.60 10.36 8.14
C THR A 61 16.08 9.34 7.11
N ILE A 62 15.35 9.82 6.11
CA ILE A 62 14.92 9.01 4.96
C ILE A 62 15.87 9.23 3.79
N ILE A 63 16.41 8.13 3.26
CA ILE A 63 17.13 8.10 1.98
C ILE A 63 16.20 7.47 0.95
N LEU A 64 15.61 8.34 0.11
CA LEU A 64 14.65 7.92 -0.91
C LEU A 64 15.37 7.51 -2.20
N LYS A 65 15.01 6.33 -2.73
CA LYS A 65 15.41 5.87 -4.07
C LYS A 65 14.15 5.54 -4.88
N ASP A 66 14.10 5.99 -6.12
CA ASP A 66 13.01 5.72 -7.07
C ASP A 66 13.52 4.76 -8.16
N ALA A 67 12.91 3.60 -8.26
CA ALA A 67 13.30 2.58 -9.23
C ALA A 67 12.70 2.80 -10.63
N LEU A 68 11.87 3.82 -10.83
CA LEU A 68 11.28 4.18 -12.13
C LEU A 68 10.54 3.01 -12.82
N GLY A 69 10.01 2.05 -12.05
CA GLY A 69 9.39 0.82 -12.54
C GLY A 69 10.37 -0.31 -12.92
N ASP A 70 11.67 -0.07 -12.85
CA ASP A 70 12.70 -1.05 -13.22
C ASP A 70 13.14 -1.88 -12.01
N GLU A 71 12.84 -3.17 -12.01
CA GLU A 71 13.20 -4.11 -10.96
C GLU A 71 14.72 -4.31 -10.80
N ASN A 72 15.50 -4.19 -11.89
CA ASN A 72 16.97 -4.32 -11.84
C ASN A 72 17.59 -3.05 -11.24
N LEU A 73 17.06 -1.87 -11.59
CA LEU A 73 17.45 -0.63 -10.95
C LEU A 73 17.14 -0.68 -9.45
N GLN A 74 16.00 -1.25 -9.07
CA GLN A 74 15.63 -1.41 -7.67
C GLN A 74 16.64 -2.27 -6.89
N LEU A 75 17.10 -3.40 -7.45
CA LEU A 75 18.15 -4.23 -6.86
C LEU A 75 19.46 -3.45 -6.66
N LYS A 76 19.88 -2.69 -7.67
CA LYS A 76 21.09 -1.85 -7.59
C LYS A 76 20.97 -0.78 -6.49
N GLN A 77 19.83 -0.08 -6.46
CA GLN A 77 19.56 0.95 -5.45
C GLN A 77 19.51 0.39 -4.02
N ALA A 78 19.03 -0.84 -3.83
CA ALA A 78 19.10 -1.53 -2.55
C ALA A 78 20.54 -1.75 -2.09
N SER A 79 21.45 -2.17 -3.01
CA SER A 79 22.88 -2.29 -2.72
C SER A 79 23.50 -0.94 -2.34
N GLU A 80 23.16 0.13 -3.06
CA GLU A 80 23.62 1.48 -2.73
C GLU A 80 23.18 1.91 -1.32
N LEU A 81 21.92 1.64 -0.92
CA LEU A 81 21.43 1.95 0.42
C LEU A 81 22.19 1.17 1.51
N ILE A 82 22.51 -0.10 1.25
CA ILE A 82 23.32 -0.92 2.16
C ILE A 82 24.72 -0.31 2.32
N ASP A 83 25.36 0.09 1.22
CA ASP A 83 26.68 0.71 1.22
C ASP A 83 26.67 2.10 1.91
N GLU A 84 25.55 2.85 1.82
CA GLU A 84 25.33 4.11 2.54
C GLU A 84 25.09 3.92 4.06
N GLY A 85 25.02 2.68 4.52
CA GLY A 85 24.90 2.30 5.94
C GLY A 85 23.56 2.65 6.54
N VAL A 86 22.46 2.31 5.85
CA VAL A 86 21.11 2.42 6.42
C VAL A 86 20.88 1.39 7.52
N ASP A 87 20.05 1.74 8.50
CA ASP A 87 19.70 0.86 9.62
C ASP A 87 18.58 -0.14 9.26
N ALA A 88 17.76 0.20 8.24
CA ALA A 88 16.73 -0.66 7.69
C ALA A 88 16.35 -0.19 6.28
N ILE A 89 15.73 -1.08 5.48
CA ILE A 89 15.16 -0.75 4.17
C ILE A 89 13.66 -0.99 4.19
N ILE A 90 12.89 0.03 3.88
CA ILE A 90 11.45 -0.04 3.59
C ILE A 90 11.32 -0.14 2.07
N VAL A 91 10.66 -1.18 1.57
CA VAL A 91 10.58 -1.50 0.13
C VAL A 91 9.16 -1.56 -0.37
N VAL A 92 8.85 -0.74 -1.39
CA VAL A 92 7.70 -0.95 -2.28
C VAL A 92 8.20 -1.73 -3.49
N ALA A 93 7.97 -3.02 -3.55
CA ALA A 93 8.54 -3.89 -4.59
C ALA A 93 8.05 -3.53 -6.00
N ALA A 94 8.97 -3.34 -6.94
CA ALA A 94 8.64 -3.20 -8.37
C ALA A 94 8.13 -4.53 -8.94
N ASN A 95 8.75 -5.64 -8.54
CA ASN A 95 8.31 -7.00 -8.85
C ASN A 95 8.39 -7.85 -7.57
N GLN A 96 7.28 -8.50 -7.23
CA GLN A 96 7.14 -9.31 -6.01
C GLN A 96 8.14 -10.47 -5.87
N ASN A 97 8.67 -10.99 -6.98
CA ASN A 97 9.60 -12.11 -6.99
C ASN A 97 11.06 -11.64 -7.01
N THR A 98 11.40 -10.71 -7.88
CA THR A 98 12.77 -10.18 -8.04
C THR A 98 13.24 -9.46 -6.77
N ALA A 99 12.34 -8.78 -6.06
CA ALA A 99 12.64 -8.11 -4.80
C ALA A 99 13.14 -9.06 -3.68
N ALA A 100 12.97 -10.39 -3.82
CA ALA A 100 13.60 -11.36 -2.92
C ALA A 100 15.14 -11.22 -2.89
N GLY A 101 15.75 -10.72 -3.97
CA GLY A 101 17.16 -10.39 -4.03
C GLY A 101 17.56 -9.29 -3.05
N ILE A 102 16.71 -8.28 -2.88
CA ILE A 102 16.92 -7.17 -1.92
C ILE A 102 17.00 -7.73 -0.50
N VAL A 103 16.03 -8.58 -0.12
CA VAL A 103 16.00 -9.20 1.22
C VAL A 103 17.25 -10.02 1.47
N ARG A 104 17.65 -10.88 0.52
CA ARG A 104 18.85 -11.71 0.62
C ARG A 104 20.11 -10.88 0.83
N ASP A 105 20.30 -9.79 0.05
CA ASP A 105 21.53 -9.01 0.08
C ASP A 105 21.57 -8.06 1.30
N ALA A 106 20.44 -7.51 1.73
CA ALA A 106 20.31 -6.76 2.97
C ALA A 106 20.64 -7.61 4.22
N HIS A 107 20.14 -8.86 4.26
CA HIS A 107 20.43 -9.79 5.37
C HIS A 107 21.92 -10.14 5.50
N LYS A 108 22.68 -10.23 4.38
CA LYS A 108 24.15 -10.41 4.44
C LYS A 108 24.86 -9.26 5.18
N ALA A 109 24.26 -8.06 5.12
CA ALA A 109 24.74 -6.87 5.81
C ALA A 109 24.08 -6.65 7.19
N ASN A 110 23.23 -7.57 7.65
CA ASN A 110 22.41 -7.45 8.87
C ASN A 110 21.46 -6.25 8.85
N VAL A 111 20.96 -5.86 7.67
CA VAL A 111 19.96 -4.81 7.49
C VAL A 111 18.59 -5.43 7.36
N PRO A 112 17.63 -5.16 8.27
CA PRO A 112 16.26 -5.66 8.16
C PRO A 112 15.52 -5.00 7.00
N VAL A 113 14.60 -5.78 6.39
CA VAL A 113 13.78 -5.34 5.26
C VAL A 113 12.30 -5.39 5.63
N ILE A 114 11.64 -4.26 5.44
CA ILE A 114 10.20 -4.11 5.64
C ILE A 114 9.52 -4.00 4.28
N GLY A 115 8.66 -4.97 3.96
CA GLY A 115 7.74 -4.84 2.83
C GLY A 115 6.72 -3.75 3.16
N TYR A 116 6.61 -2.77 2.29
CA TYR A 116 5.68 -1.66 2.41
C TYR A 116 4.64 -1.77 1.32
N ASP A 117 3.37 -1.90 1.70
CA ASP A 117 2.24 -2.07 0.79
C ASP A 117 2.30 -3.40 0.02
N ARG A 118 3.37 -3.65 -0.73
CA ARG A 118 3.56 -4.82 -1.60
C ARG A 118 4.33 -5.95 -0.94
N LEU A 119 3.77 -7.17 -1.02
CA LEU A 119 4.40 -8.37 -0.50
C LEU A 119 5.60 -8.79 -1.36
N ILE A 120 6.73 -9.08 -0.71
CA ILE A 120 7.90 -9.70 -1.37
C ILE A 120 7.80 -11.21 -1.22
N LYS A 121 7.56 -11.92 -2.33
CA LYS A 121 7.39 -13.38 -2.36
C LYS A 121 8.71 -14.13 -2.25
N ASN A 122 8.60 -15.38 -1.82
CA ASN A 122 9.69 -16.37 -1.80
C ASN A 122 10.98 -15.89 -1.10
N SER A 123 10.84 -15.04 -0.07
CA SER A 123 11.93 -14.40 0.65
C SER A 123 11.84 -14.59 2.17
N ASP A 124 12.91 -14.30 2.88
CA ASP A 124 12.94 -14.24 4.35
C ASP A 124 12.51 -12.87 4.87
N LEU A 125 11.62 -12.16 4.17
CA LEU A 125 11.12 -10.82 4.54
C LEU A 125 10.85 -10.72 6.04
N ASP A 126 11.39 -9.69 6.70
CA ASP A 126 11.29 -9.57 8.16
C ASP A 126 9.88 -9.19 8.60
N TYR A 127 9.31 -8.15 8.00
CA TYR A 127 7.98 -7.62 8.31
C TYR A 127 7.26 -7.12 7.08
N LEU A 128 5.92 -7.13 7.14
CA LEU A 128 5.05 -6.52 6.14
C LEU A 128 4.15 -5.48 6.81
N VAL A 129 4.13 -4.26 6.28
CA VAL A 129 3.13 -3.23 6.63
C VAL A 129 2.28 -3.00 5.39
N SER A 130 0.99 -3.30 5.44
CA SER A 130 0.13 -3.36 4.26
C SER A 130 -1.34 -3.16 4.62
N PHE A 131 -2.23 -3.46 3.67
CA PHE A 131 -3.67 -3.39 3.84
C PHE A 131 -4.33 -4.77 3.70
N GLU A 132 -5.58 -4.88 4.13
CA GLU A 132 -6.41 -6.07 3.91
C GLU A 132 -6.91 -6.12 2.45
N TYR A 133 -6.03 -6.48 1.50
CA TYR A 133 -6.32 -6.41 0.06
C TYR A 133 -7.47 -7.30 -0.41
N GLU A 134 -7.71 -8.45 0.20
CA GLU A 134 -8.90 -9.25 -0.11
C GLU A 134 -10.18 -8.49 0.25
N LYS A 135 -10.17 -7.72 1.33
CA LYS A 135 -11.29 -6.85 1.73
C LYS A 135 -11.51 -5.70 0.74
N VAL A 136 -10.42 -5.16 0.15
CA VAL A 136 -10.55 -4.16 -0.93
C VAL A 136 -11.39 -4.73 -2.07
N GLY A 137 -11.06 -5.92 -2.56
CA GLY A 137 -11.83 -6.58 -3.62
C GLY A 137 -13.27 -6.90 -3.23
N ALA A 138 -13.49 -7.34 -1.99
CA ALA A 138 -14.82 -7.62 -1.48
C ALA A 138 -15.71 -6.36 -1.47
N LEU A 139 -15.20 -5.22 -0.98
CA LEU A 139 -15.93 -3.95 -0.94
C LEU A 139 -16.37 -3.46 -2.33
N MET A 140 -15.56 -3.66 -3.36
CA MET A 140 -15.93 -3.31 -4.75
C MET A 140 -17.14 -4.12 -5.25
N VAL A 141 -17.12 -5.43 -5.01
CA VAL A 141 -18.20 -6.35 -5.41
C VAL A 141 -19.46 -6.11 -4.60
N GLU A 142 -19.34 -5.95 -3.29
CA GLU A 142 -20.44 -5.65 -2.39
C GLU A 142 -21.15 -4.36 -2.82
N TYR A 143 -20.38 -3.32 -3.17
CA TYR A 143 -20.94 -2.07 -3.69
C TYR A 143 -21.72 -2.27 -4.98
N MET A 144 -21.19 -3.02 -5.95
CA MET A 144 -21.91 -3.34 -7.19
C MET A 144 -23.23 -4.07 -6.90
N PHE A 145 -23.21 -5.09 -6.05
CA PHE A 145 -24.41 -5.86 -5.69
C PHE A 145 -25.44 -5.07 -4.86
N ASP A 146 -24.98 -4.04 -4.11
CA ASP A 146 -25.88 -3.13 -3.40
C ASP A 146 -26.63 -2.19 -4.35
N LYS A 147 -25.94 -1.70 -5.38
CA LYS A 147 -26.50 -0.74 -6.34
C LYS A 147 -27.28 -1.37 -7.48
N LEU A 148 -27.03 -2.64 -7.82
CA LEU A 148 -27.64 -3.34 -8.94
C LEU A 148 -28.26 -4.67 -8.46
N ASP A 149 -29.39 -5.04 -9.06
CA ASP A 149 -30.00 -6.37 -8.85
C ASP A 149 -29.56 -7.38 -9.89
N LYS A 150 -29.16 -6.92 -11.08
CA LYS A 150 -28.65 -7.72 -12.20
C LYS A 150 -27.86 -6.84 -13.14
N GLY A 151 -27.03 -7.42 -14.00
CA GLY A 151 -26.33 -6.66 -15.04
C GLY A 151 -25.13 -7.37 -15.65
N ASN A 152 -24.55 -6.72 -16.64
CA ASN A 152 -23.34 -7.14 -17.30
C ASN A 152 -22.15 -6.33 -16.76
N PHE A 153 -21.07 -7.00 -16.42
CA PHE A 153 -19.93 -6.30 -15.84
C PHE A 153 -18.59 -6.73 -16.43
N VAL A 154 -17.63 -5.82 -16.33
CA VAL A 154 -16.23 -6.01 -16.73
C VAL A 154 -15.34 -5.96 -15.48
N MET A 155 -14.29 -6.77 -15.45
CA MET A 155 -13.26 -6.71 -14.40
C MET A 155 -11.91 -6.32 -14.98
N LEU A 156 -11.36 -5.22 -14.50
CA LEU A 156 -10.01 -4.74 -14.82
C LEU A 156 -9.14 -4.89 -13.56
N TRP A 157 -8.39 -6.00 -13.50
CA TRP A 157 -7.46 -6.24 -12.41
C TRP A 157 -6.20 -5.40 -12.57
N GLY A 158 -5.43 -5.24 -11.50
CA GLY A 158 -4.15 -4.54 -11.54
C GLY A 158 -3.05 -5.30 -12.27
N ASP A 159 -1.80 -4.90 -12.05
CA ASP A 159 -0.64 -5.56 -12.66
C ASP A 159 -0.43 -6.97 -12.12
N ALA A 160 -0.26 -7.94 -13.01
CA ALA A 160 -0.06 -9.36 -12.63
C ALA A 160 1.27 -9.61 -11.88
N LEU A 161 2.25 -8.70 -11.97
CA LEU A 161 3.52 -8.77 -11.25
C LEU A 161 3.42 -8.22 -9.82
N ASP A 162 2.28 -7.63 -9.46
CA ASP A 162 1.98 -7.11 -8.13
C ASP A 162 1.16 -8.12 -7.32
N ALA A 163 1.66 -8.53 -6.16
CA ALA A 163 0.94 -9.43 -5.25
C ALA A 163 -0.42 -8.87 -4.82
N ASN A 164 -0.53 -7.55 -4.69
CA ASN A 164 -1.76 -6.89 -4.28
C ASN A 164 -2.87 -7.08 -5.30
N ALA A 165 -2.56 -7.00 -6.61
CA ALA A 165 -3.54 -7.28 -7.67
C ALA A 165 -4.12 -8.69 -7.55
N LEU A 166 -3.29 -9.68 -7.19
CA LEU A 166 -3.74 -11.06 -6.97
C LEU A 166 -4.62 -11.18 -5.71
N MET A 167 -4.28 -10.46 -4.63
CA MET A 167 -5.09 -10.47 -3.40
C MET A 167 -6.43 -9.78 -3.60
N VAL A 168 -6.47 -8.61 -4.27
CA VAL A 168 -7.73 -7.93 -4.63
C VAL A 168 -8.59 -8.83 -5.50
N LYS A 169 -8.00 -9.45 -6.55
CA LYS A 169 -8.69 -10.43 -7.40
C LYS A 169 -9.31 -11.56 -6.58
N ASN A 170 -8.55 -12.15 -5.64
CA ASN A 170 -9.07 -13.21 -4.78
C ASN A 170 -10.25 -12.73 -3.93
N GLY A 171 -10.19 -11.51 -3.39
CA GLY A 171 -11.29 -10.90 -2.65
C GLY A 171 -12.55 -10.72 -3.52
N ILE A 172 -12.38 -10.23 -4.75
CA ILE A 172 -13.46 -10.10 -5.74
C ILE A 172 -14.11 -11.47 -6.01
N GLU A 173 -13.29 -12.49 -6.35
CA GLU A 173 -13.79 -13.82 -6.70
C GLU A 173 -14.51 -14.49 -5.53
N LYS A 174 -13.99 -14.37 -4.30
CA LYS A 174 -14.65 -14.86 -3.07
C LYS A 174 -15.99 -14.15 -2.82
N ALA A 175 -16.03 -12.82 -2.95
CA ALA A 175 -17.24 -12.05 -2.74
C ALA A 175 -18.33 -12.38 -3.78
N ILE A 176 -17.97 -12.53 -5.06
CA ILE A 176 -18.89 -12.99 -6.10
C ILE A 176 -19.41 -14.39 -5.78
N ALA A 177 -18.53 -15.33 -5.43
CA ALA A 177 -18.92 -16.71 -5.17
C ALA A 177 -19.86 -16.88 -3.96
N SER A 178 -19.73 -16.00 -2.96
CA SER A 178 -20.53 -16.05 -1.73
C SER A 178 -21.85 -15.27 -1.82
N ASN A 179 -22.04 -14.42 -2.83
CA ASN A 179 -23.21 -13.56 -2.92
C ASN A 179 -24.37 -14.26 -3.67
N HIS A 180 -25.56 -14.24 -3.09
CA HIS A 180 -26.76 -14.86 -3.64
C HIS A 180 -27.25 -14.22 -4.95
N LYS A 181 -26.89 -12.96 -5.23
CA LYS A 181 -27.21 -12.27 -6.47
C LYS A 181 -26.27 -12.65 -7.63
N SER A 182 -25.17 -13.36 -7.39
CA SER A 182 -24.14 -13.62 -8.41
C SER A 182 -24.66 -14.22 -9.71
N SER A 183 -25.67 -15.08 -9.63
CA SER A 183 -26.31 -15.69 -10.82
C SER A 183 -27.11 -14.71 -11.70
N GLN A 184 -27.39 -13.50 -11.22
CA GLN A 184 -28.06 -12.44 -11.97
C GLN A 184 -27.10 -11.55 -12.76
N PHE A 185 -25.79 -11.77 -12.59
CA PHE A 185 -24.75 -10.95 -13.21
C PHE A 185 -23.95 -11.76 -14.23
N ASN A 186 -23.75 -11.16 -15.40
CA ASN A 186 -22.97 -11.75 -16.49
C ASN A 186 -21.59 -11.06 -16.55
N LEU A 187 -20.52 -11.83 -16.39
CA LEU A 187 -19.16 -11.36 -16.59
C LEU A 187 -18.84 -11.34 -18.09
N VAL A 188 -18.80 -10.15 -18.68
CA VAL A 188 -18.53 -9.95 -20.10
C VAL A 188 -17.05 -10.14 -20.42
N TYR A 189 -16.19 -9.51 -19.61
CA TYR A 189 -14.74 -9.56 -19.83
C TYR A 189 -13.94 -9.41 -18.53
N LYS A 190 -12.74 -9.99 -18.49
CA LYS A 190 -11.81 -9.82 -17.38
C LYS A 190 -10.37 -9.92 -17.85
N THR A 191 -9.51 -9.05 -17.32
CA THR A 191 -8.08 -9.10 -17.62
C THR A 191 -7.24 -8.39 -16.56
N PHE A 192 -5.94 -8.71 -16.54
CA PHE A 192 -4.93 -7.90 -15.86
C PHE A 192 -4.57 -6.69 -16.73
N VAL A 193 -4.30 -5.56 -16.09
CA VAL A 193 -3.89 -4.32 -16.75
C VAL A 193 -2.48 -3.98 -16.32
N SER A 194 -1.53 -4.10 -17.24
CA SER A 194 -0.12 -3.83 -16.98
C SER A 194 0.10 -2.41 -16.46
N ASP A 195 1.04 -2.28 -15.52
CA ASP A 195 1.47 -1.02 -14.90
C ASP A 195 0.35 -0.26 -14.17
N TRP A 196 -0.80 -0.90 -13.89
CA TRP A 196 -1.99 -0.21 -13.33
C TRP A 196 -2.37 1.02 -14.16
N SER A 197 -2.20 0.94 -15.47
CA SER A 197 -2.19 2.08 -16.38
C SER A 197 -3.58 2.50 -16.82
N TYR A 198 -3.93 3.79 -16.58
CA TYR A 198 -5.10 4.45 -17.16
C TYR A 198 -5.20 4.20 -18.68
N LYS A 199 -4.08 4.41 -19.42
CA LYS A 199 -4.07 4.29 -20.89
C LYS A 199 -4.38 2.86 -21.34
N ASN A 200 -3.83 1.86 -20.66
CA ASN A 200 -4.07 0.47 -20.99
C ASN A 200 -5.53 0.08 -20.67
N ALA A 201 -6.07 0.53 -19.53
CA ALA A 201 -7.47 0.31 -19.17
C ALA A 201 -8.44 0.94 -20.17
N ASN A 202 -8.19 2.19 -20.61
CA ASN A 202 -8.99 2.86 -21.62
C ASN A 202 -8.98 2.09 -22.95
N HIS A 203 -7.79 1.65 -23.42
CA HIS A 203 -7.69 0.86 -24.64
C HIS A 203 -8.42 -0.47 -24.55
N ILE A 204 -8.21 -1.23 -23.48
CA ILE A 204 -8.90 -2.50 -23.24
C ILE A 204 -10.43 -2.30 -23.21
N MET A 205 -10.90 -1.25 -22.53
CA MET A 205 -12.34 -1.00 -22.45
C MET A 205 -12.95 -0.63 -23.81
N LYS A 206 -12.24 0.14 -24.64
CA LYS A 206 -12.63 0.41 -26.05
C LYS A 206 -12.77 -0.89 -26.86
N ASP A 207 -11.83 -1.81 -26.70
CA ASP A 207 -11.88 -3.12 -27.37
C ASP A 207 -13.10 -3.92 -26.88
N VAL A 208 -13.35 -3.95 -25.56
CA VAL A 208 -14.53 -4.61 -25.00
C VAL A 208 -15.82 -4.05 -25.60
N LEU A 209 -15.96 -2.73 -25.66
CA LEU A 209 -17.15 -2.06 -26.20
C LEU A 209 -17.32 -2.27 -27.71
N ALA A 210 -16.23 -2.42 -28.44
CA ALA A 210 -16.26 -2.66 -29.89
C ALA A 210 -16.68 -4.11 -30.24
N PHE A 211 -16.32 -5.09 -29.40
CA PHE A 211 -16.51 -6.51 -29.70
C PHE A 211 -17.61 -7.19 -28.90
N SER A 212 -18.11 -6.57 -27.82
CA SER A 212 -19.21 -7.11 -27.01
C SER A 212 -20.54 -6.46 -27.42
N PRO A 213 -21.57 -7.27 -27.71
CA PRO A 213 -22.91 -6.76 -28.00
C PRO A 213 -23.69 -6.37 -26.73
N GLU A 214 -23.18 -6.76 -25.54
CA GLU A 214 -23.86 -6.53 -24.28
C GLU A 214 -23.66 -5.09 -23.81
N LYS A 215 -24.73 -4.46 -23.33
CA LYS A 215 -24.64 -3.22 -22.59
C LYS A 215 -23.90 -3.47 -21.27
N ILE A 216 -22.90 -2.65 -20.94
CA ILE A 216 -22.17 -2.74 -19.69
C ILE A 216 -22.89 -1.93 -18.61
N ASP A 217 -23.17 -2.57 -17.47
CA ASP A 217 -23.84 -1.97 -16.31
C ASP A 217 -22.85 -1.66 -15.17
N ALA A 218 -21.72 -2.40 -15.11
CA ALA A 218 -20.69 -2.13 -14.12
C ALA A 218 -19.27 -2.42 -14.63
N VAL A 219 -18.28 -1.68 -14.09
CA VAL A 219 -16.85 -1.95 -14.24
C VAL A 219 -16.24 -2.06 -12.84
N ILE A 220 -15.75 -3.26 -12.49
CA ILE A 220 -14.93 -3.46 -11.30
C ILE A 220 -13.48 -3.19 -11.70
N ALA A 221 -13.05 -1.95 -11.52
CA ALA A 221 -11.67 -1.52 -11.77
C ALA A 221 -10.90 -1.51 -10.44
N CYS A 222 -9.74 -2.18 -10.42
CA CYS A 222 -9.02 -2.41 -9.18
C CYS A 222 -8.18 -1.22 -8.69
N ASN A 223 -8.19 -0.07 -9.39
CA ASN A 223 -7.74 1.23 -8.86
C ASN A 223 -8.40 2.39 -9.62
N ASP A 224 -8.20 3.62 -9.13
CA ASP A 224 -8.82 4.81 -9.72
C ASP A 224 -8.34 5.12 -11.15
N PRO A 225 -7.04 5.04 -11.48
CA PRO A 225 -6.61 5.21 -12.88
C PRO A 225 -7.28 4.24 -13.85
N LEU A 226 -7.48 2.97 -13.46
CA LEU A 226 -8.18 1.99 -14.29
C LEU A 226 -9.66 2.35 -14.44
N GLY A 227 -10.31 2.79 -13.36
CA GLY A 227 -11.71 3.21 -13.36
C GLY A 227 -11.94 4.45 -14.23
N ILE A 228 -11.08 5.46 -14.12
CA ILE A 228 -11.14 6.67 -14.94
C ILE A 228 -10.90 6.33 -16.42
N GLY A 229 -9.92 5.45 -16.71
CA GLY A 229 -9.67 4.99 -18.08
C GLY A 229 -10.86 4.27 -18.69
N ALA A 230 -11.54 3.43 -17.91
CA ALA A 230 -12.77 2.77 -18.35
C ALA A 230 -13.91 3.77 -18.54
N PHE A 231 -14.08 4.73 -17.65
CA PHE A 231 -15.07 5.81 -17.76
C PHE A 231 -14.91 6.58 -19.06
N ASP A 232 -13.72 7.06 -19.36
CA ASP A 232 -13.47 7.83 -20.59
C ASP A 232 -13.78 7.00 -21.85
N ALA A 233 -13.45 5.70 -21.85
CA ALA A 233 -13.80 4.82 -22.96
C ALA A 233 -15.33 4.64 -23.11
N LEU A 234 -16.06 4.55 -22.01
CA LEU A 234 -17.53 4.49 -22.02
C LEU A 234 -18.15 5.75 -22.61
N ILE A 235 -17.69 6.94 -22.15
CA ILE A 235 -18.18 8.24 -22.68
C ILE A 235 -17.92 8.38 -24.18
N GLU A 236 -16.72 8.02 -24.64
CA GLU A 236 -16.37 8.04 -26.07
C GLU A 236 -17.24 7.10 -26.92
N ASN A 237 -17.82 6.05 -26.30
CA ASN A 237 -18.73 5.11 -26.94
C ASN A 237 -20.22 5.38 -26.67
N GLY A 238 -20.57 6.59 -26.22
CA GLY A 238 -21.93 7.10 -26.14
C GLY A 238 -22.68 6.81 -24.83
N TYR A 239 -22.05 6.23 -23.82
CA TYR A 239 -22.62 6.14 -22.47
C TYR A 239 -22.71 7.52 -21.83
N GLN A 240 -23.66 7.69 -20.92
CA GLN A 240 -23.83 8.94 -20.19
C GLN A 240 -23.13 8.85 -18.81
N PRO A 241 -22.64 9.99 -18.27
CA PRO A 241 -22.16 10.05 -16.88
C PRO A 241 -23.20 9.49 -15.90
N GLY A 242 -22.78 8.68 -14.95
CA GLY A 242 -23.65 8.03 -13.96
C GLY A 242 -24.41 6.79 -14.46
N GLU A 243 -24.29 6.41 -15.73
CA GLU A 243 -25.02 5.26 -16.30
C GLU A 243 -24.41 3.91 -15.88
N VAL A 244 -23.12 3.86 -15.61
CA VAL A 244 -22.37 2.64 -15.28
C VAL A 244 -21.80 2.75 -13.88
N ILE A 245 -21.94 1.70 -13.07
CA ILE A 245 -21.25 1.60 -11.77
C ILE A 245 -19.77 1.34 -12.02
N ILE A 246 -18.90 2.25 -11.57
CA ILE A 246 -17.44 2.13 -11.74
C ILE A 246 -16.77 2.20 -10.38
N THR A 247 -16.09 1.12 -10.00
CA THR A 247 -15.33 1.06 -8.76
C THR A 247 -13.87 1.44 -8.97
N GLY A 248 -13.17 1.75 -7.87
CA GLY A 248 -11.75 2.03 -7.84
C GLY A 248 -11.14 1.70 -6.48
N GLN A 249 -9.87 2.00 -6.33
CA GLN A 249 -9.14 1.97 -5.07
C GLN A 249 -8.12 3.11 -5.09
N ASP A 250 -7.74 3.56 -3.90
CA ASP A 250 -6.84 4.63 -3.50
C ASP A 250 -7.54 5.93 -3.15
N ALA A 251 -8.80 6.13 -3.56
CA ALA A 251 -9.60 7.33 -3.29
C ALA A 251 -8.81 8.63 -3.58
N THR A 252 -8.23 8.69 -4.77
CA THR A 252 -7.36 9.79 -5.22
C THR A 252 -8.14 11.08 -5.45
N LEU A 253 -7.44 12.19 -5.60
CA LEU A 253 -8.08 13.45 -5.94
C LEU A 253 -8.75 13.38 -7.33
N GLU A 254 -8.14 12.68 -8.26
CA GLU A 254 -8.68 12.41 -9.59
C GLU A 254 -9.99 11.61 -9.53
N PHE A 255 -10.05 10.61 -8.61
CA PHE A 255 -11.31 9.92 -8.32
C PHE A 255 -12.39 10.88 -7.83
N LEU A 256 -12.07 11.76 -6.86
CA LEU A 256 -13.04 12.72 -6.31
C LEU A 256 -13.60 13.61 -7.40
N HIS A 257 -12.76 14.15 -8.28
CA HIS A 257 -13.20 14.99 -9.40
C HIS A 257 -14.08 14.19 -10.38
N SER A 258 -13.70 12.97 -10.71
CA SER A 258 -14.50 12.08 -11.54
C SER A 258 -15.86 11.75 -10.91
N MET A 259 -15.89 11.41 -9.63
CA MET A 259 -17.11 11.10 -8.88
C MET A 259 -18.06 12.30 -8.80
N LEU A 260 -17.54 13.50 -8.56
CA LEU A 260 -18.34 14.73 -8.51
C LEU A 260 -18.93 15.09 -9.87
N SER A 261 -18.32 14.63 -10.96
CA SER A 261 -18.79 14.77 -12.34
C SER A 261 -19.60 13.58 -12.86
N ASP A 262 -20.13 12.74 -11.96
CA ASP A 262 -20.86 11.51 -12.28
C ASP A 262 -20.09 10.47 -13.11
N GLY A 263 -18.75 10.49 -13.00
CA GLY A 263 -17.87 9.51 -13.62
C GLY A 263 -17.78 8.22 -12.80
N MET A 264 -16.74 8.08 -11.99
CA MET A 264 -16.62 6.96 -11.06
C MET A 264 -17.68 7.03 -9.94
N THR A 265 -18.11 5.89 -9.45
CA THR A 265 -19.17 5.84 -8.42
C THR A 265 -18.63 5.60 -7.01
N MET A 266 -17.53 4.87 -6.90
CA MET A 266 -16.94 4.48 -5.61
C MET A 266 -15.45 4.23 -5.75
N SER A 267 -14.69 4.51 -4.69
CA SER A 267 -13.33 4.04 -4.54
C SER A 267 -13.11 3.46 -3.14
N VAL A 268 -12.20 2.53 -3.02
CA VAL A 268 -11.79 1.97 -1.72
C VAL A 268 -10.63 2.78 -1.18
N ALA A 269 -10.90 3.58 -0.16
CA ALA A 269 -9.89 4.34 0.56
C ALA A 269 -9.07 3.44 1.47
N LYS A 270 -7.79 3.75 1.59
CA LYS A 270 -6.83 3.07 2.45
C LYS A 270 -6.17 4.09 3.38
N PRO A 271 -5.99 3.79 4.67
CA PRO A 271 -5.35 4.71 5.62
C PRO A 271 -3.84 4.81 5.36
N ILE A 272 -3.45 5.60 4.35
CA ILE A 272 -2.07 5.73 3.86
C ILE A 272 -1.16 6.35 4.93
N LYS A 273 -1.68 7.31 5.70
CA LYS A 273 -0.91 7.96 6.77
C LYS A 273 -0.52 6.95 7.84
N GLU A 274 -1.45 6.10 8.25
CA GLU A 274 -1.24 5.05 9.25
C GLU A 274 -0.25 3.98 8.75
N LEU A 275 -0.32 3.64 7.46
CA LEU A 275 0.64 2.74 6.83
C LEU A 275 2.06 3.32 6.90
N ALA A 276 2.23 4.57 6.46
CA ALA A 276 3.52 5.26 6.42
C ALA A 276 4.11 5.42 7.82
N TYR A 277 3.30 5.88 8.77
CA TYR A 277 3.69 6.04 10.16
C TYR A 277 4.05 4.70 10.79
N GLY A 278 3.22 3.67 10.56
CA GLY A 278 3.45 2.32 11.06
C GLY A 278 4.77 1.70 10.58
N ALA A 279 5.16 1.96 9.34
CA ALA A 279 6.43 1.47 8.80
C ALA A 279 7.64 2.18 9.42
N VAL A 280 7.59 3.51 9.57
CA VAL A 280 8.67 4.29 10.19
C VAL A 280 8.81 3.96 11.68
N ASP A 281 7.68 3.85 12.40
CA ASP A 281 7.66 3.50 13.83
C ASP A 281 8.19 2.08 14.08
N LEU A 282 7.89 1.14 13.18
CA LEU A 282 8.45 -0.21 13.23
C LEU A 282 9.99 -0.17 13.19
N VAL A 283 10.57 0.55 12.22
CA VAL A 283 12.02 0.66 12.11
C VAL A 283 12.60 1.30 13.38
N ALA A 284 12.03 2.39 13.86
CA ALA A 284 12.46 3.05 15.08
C ALA A 284 12.40 2.13 16.31
N GLY A 285 11.33 1.33 16.43
CA GLY A 285 11.16 0.32 17.48
C GLY A 285 12.24 -0.77 17.40
N LEU A 286 12.46 -1.34 16.21
CA LEU A 286 13.48 -2.36 15.97
C LEU A 286 14.87 -1.89 16.37
N ILE A 287 15.25 -0.67 15.98
CA ILE A 287 16.59 -0.11 16.29
C ILE A 287 16.74 0.21 17.79
N LYS A 288 15.67 0.70 18.45
CA LYS A 288 15.72 1.07 19.86
C LYS A 288 15.62 -0.12 20.82
N THR A 289 14.76 -1.08 20.52
CA THR A 289 14.37 -2.15 21.46
C THR A 289 14.67 -3.56 20.94
N GLY A 290 15.01 -3.72 19.66
CA GLY A 290 15.12 -5.01 18.99
C GLY A 290 13.79 -5.71 18.79
N LYS A 291 12.64 -5.03 18.99
CA LYS A 291 11.30 -5.63 18.91
C LYS A 291 10.39 -4.86 17.95
N ALA A 292 9.55 -5.61 17.24
CA ALA A 292 8.41 -5.10 16.50
C ALA A 292 7.13 -5.26 17.32
N GLU A 293 6.33 -4.21 17.44
CA GLU A 293 5.06 -4.24 18.16
C GLU A 293 3.89 -4.05 17.20
N GLY A 294 2.72 -4.67 17.49
CA GLY A 294 1.49 -4.54 16.71
C GLY A 294 1.51 -5.34 15.40
N PHE A 295 2.25 -6.48 15.36
CA PHE A 295 2.29 -7.39 14.21
C PHE A 295 1.53 -8.70 14.54
N ASP A 296 0.21 -8.56 14.68
CA ASP A 296 -0.68 -9.64 15.12
C ASP A 296 -1.17 -10.51 13.96
N SER A 297 -1.04 -10.02 12.73
CA SER A 297 -1.37 -10.74 11.51
C SER A 297 -0.14 -11.45 10.92
N ARG A 298 -0.40 -12.42 10.03
CA ARG A 298 0.64 -13.10 9.25
C ARG A 298 0.19 -13.25 7.81
N VAL A 299 1.11 -13.03 6.87
CA VAL A 299 0.86 -13.18 5.44
C VAL A 299 1.85 -14.18 4.87
N ASN A 300 1.35 -15.25 4.26
CA ASN A 300 2.19 -16.25 3.62
C ASN A 300 2.78 -15.68 2.31
N ASN A 301 4.10 -15.67 2.22
CA ASN A 301 4.80 -15.15 1.05
C ASN A 301 5.35 -16.25 0.10
N GLY A 302 4.93 -17.51 0.31
CA GLY A 302 5.42 -18.68 -0.42
C GLY A 302 6.63 -19.37 0.23
N ARG A 303 7.38 -18.67 1.11
CA ARG A 303 8.50 -19.22 1.87
C ARG A 303 8.20 -19.34 3.36
N LYS A 304 7.51 -18.35 3.91
CA LYS A 304 7.14 -18.31 5.34
C LYS A 304 5.89 -17.46 5.58
N ASP A 305 5.35 -17.56 6.77
CA ASP A 305 4.33 -16.64 7.28
C ASP A 305 5.04 -15.40 7.86
N VAL A 306 5.02 -14.31 7.10
CA VAL A 306 5.65 -13.02 7.45
C VAL A 306 4.79 -12.31 8.50
N PRO A 307 5.38 -11.85 9.63
CA PRO A 307 4.67 -10.98 10.56
C PRO A 307 4.18 -9.73 9.84
N ALA A 308 2.89 -9.41 9.98
CA ALA A 308 2.26 -8.34 9.24
C ALA A 308 1.42 -7.43 10.13
N LYS A 309 1.44 -6.13 9.82
CA LYS A 309 0.47 -5.16 10.30
C LYS A 309 -0.40 -4.76 9.11
N LEU A 310 -1.69 -5.10 9.17
CA LEU A 310 -2.64 -4.88 8.11
C LEU A 310 -3.66 -3.84 8.53
N PHE A 311 -3.84 -2.82 7.71
CA PHE A 311 -4.83 -1.77 7.93
C PHE A 311 -6.09 -2.03 7.13
N SER A 312 -7.25 -1.81 7.74
CA SER A 312 -8.54 -2.03 7.10
C SER A 312 -8.89 -0.90 6.14
N PRO A 313 -9.26 -1.25 4.88
CA PRO A 313 -9.81 -0.29 3.93
C PRO A 313 -11.27 0.02 4.21
N LEU A 314 -11.77 1.11 3.61
CA LEU A 314 -13.17 1.50 3.65
C LEU A 314 -13.68 1.95 2.27
N SER A 315 -14.98 1.77 2.02
CA SER A 315 -15.65 2.22 0.81
C SER A 315 -15.97 3.72 0.90
N VAL A 316 -15.64 4.47 -0.15
CA VAL A 316 -15.93 5.91 -0.27
C VAL A 316 -16.75 6.17 -1.53
N ASP A 317 -17.88 6.86 -1.36
CA ASP A 317 -18.75 7.33 -2.43
C ASP A 317 -19.29 8.76 -2.11
N LYS A 318 -20.25 9.25 -2.91
CA LYS A 318 -20.85 10.57 -2.70
C LYS A 318 -21.50 10.77 -1.33
N SER A 319 -21.85 9.71 -0.63
CA SER A 319 -22.53 9.80 0.66
C SER A 319 -21.60 10.06 1.84
N ASN A 320 -20.31 9.71 1.73
CA ASN A 320 -19.37 9.77 2.86
C ASN A 320 -18.02 10.43 2.57
N PHE A 321 -17.69 10.79 1.32
CA PHE A 321 -16.37 11.31 0.96
C PHE A 321 -15.97 12.57 1.74
N GLU A 322 -16.93 13.46 2.07
CA GLU A 322 -16.60 14.67 2.84
C GLU A 322 -16.06 14.29 4.22
N ASN A 323 -16.73 13.38 4.94
CA ASN A 323 -16.30 12.91 6.24
C ASN A 323 -14.96 12.13 6.16
N GLU A 324 -14.89 11.18 5.23
CA GLU A 324 -13.78 10.22 5.17
C GLU A 324 -12.50 10.81 4.56
N LEU A 325 -12.59 11.83 3.70
CA LEU A 325 -11.44 12.36 2.95
C LEU A 325 -11.16 13.83 3.23
N ILE A 326 -12.16 14.65 3.55
CA ILE A 326 -11.96 16.08 3.81
C ILE A 326 -11.86 16.35 5.31
N GLU A 327 -12.85 15.95 6.11
CA GLU A 327 -12.85 16.18 7.55
C GLU A 327 -11.75 15.38 8.26
N SER A 328 -11.40 14.20 7.73
CA SER A 328 -10.24 13.42 8.18
C SER A 328 -8.88 14.06 7.85
N GLY A 329 -8.86 15.07 6.96
CA GLY A 329 -7.66 15.81 6.58
C GLY A 329 -6.80 15.14 5.50
N VAL A 330 -7.33 14.15 4.76
CA VAL A 330 -6.64 13.57 3.60
C VAL A 330 -6.53 14.59 2.48
N PHE A 331 -7.62 15.30 2.20
CA PHE A 331 -7.66 16.42 1.25
C PHE A 331 -8.26 17.67 1.89
N THR A 332 -7.86 18.83 1.40
CA THR A 332 -8.53 20.09 1.74
C THR A 332 -9.77 20.30 0.86
N ARG A 333 -10.77 21.05 1.37
CA ARG A 333 -11.94 21.43 0.59
C ARG A 333 -11.58 22.12 -0.71
N ASP A 334 -10.54 22.96 -0.65
CA ASP A 334 -10.04 23.68 -1.81
C ASP A 334 -9.47 22.78 -2.90
N GLN A 335 -8.79 21.68 -2.53
CA GLN A 335 -8.30 20.70 -3.50
C GLN A 335 -9.45 19.95 -4.20
N VAL A 336 -10.51 19.64 -3.46
CA VAL A 336 -11.65 18.87 -3.98
C VAL A 336 -12.58 19.71 -4.86
N PHE A 337 -12.84 20.98 -4.50
CA PHE A 337 -13.88 21.79 -5.14
C PHE A 337 -13.35 22.97 -5.97
N LYS A 338 -12.04 23.23 -5.99
CA LYS A 338 -11.46 24.22 -6.92
C LYS A 338 -11.12 23.54 -8.24
N ASN A 339 -11.81 23.95 -9.28
CA ASN A 339 -11.47 23.69 -10.68
C ASN A 339 -10.25 24.52 -11.11
#